data_b17fd9b4489d16dcb1559fe8f8c6333a
#
_entry.id   b17fd9b4489d16dcb1559fe8f8c6333a
#
_cell.length_a   1.000
_cell.length_b   1.000
_cell.length_c   1.000
_cell.angle_alpha   90.00
_cell.angle_beta   90.00
_cell.angle_gamma   90.00
#
_symmetry.space_group_name_H-M   'P 1'
#
loop_
_entity.id
_entity.type
_entity.pdbx_description
1 polymer ?
#
loop_
_entity_poly.entity_id
_entity_poly.type
_entity_poly.pdbx_seq_one_letter_code
_entity_poly.pdbx_strand_id
1 'polypeptide(L)'
;MAKYLFEANYTQEGLKGVASAGGSARRDAIESMISALGGTVEAFYFAQGESDVVLILDLPDNKTVAAISLATGGAGAITNMKTRVLLTPEEIDEAAKTAVDYRPPGS
;
A
#
# COMPACT_ATOMS: atom_id res chain seq x y z
N MET A 1 10.03 -3.31 -10.36
CA MET A 1 8.92 -3.49 -9.41
C MET A 1 8.01 -2.27 -9.43
N ALA A 2 6.75 -2.47 -9.15
CA ALA A 2 5.79 -1.37 -9.13
C ALA A 2 5.64 -0.81 -7.72
N LYS A 3 5.30 0.48 -7.65
CA LYS A 3 5.07 1.17 -6.38
C LYS A 3 3.59 1.26 -6.09
N TYR A 4 3.25 1.08 -4.82
CA TYR A 4 1.86 1.11 -4.35
C TYR A 4 1.77 1.94 -3.08
N LEU A 5 0.70 2.73 -2.99
CA LEU A 5 0.33 3.42 -1.76
C LEU A 5 -0.75 2.61 -1.07
N PHE A 6 -0.48 2.21 0.17
CA PHE A 6 -1.45 1.53 1.03
C PHE A 6 -1.88 2.47 2.13
N GLU A 7 -3.19 2.56 2.35
CA GLU A 7 -3.76 3.27 3.48
C GLU A 7 -4.75 2.36 4.16
N ALA A 8 -4.83 2.43 5.47
CA ALA A 8 -5.76 1.60 6.24
C ALA A 8 -6.09 2.22 7.58
N ASN A 9 -7.14 1.70 8.18
CA ASN A 9 -7.49 2.00 9.56
C ASN A 9 -7.27 0.74 10.40
N TYR A 10 -6.93 0.94 11.65
CA TYR A 10 -6.88 -0.15 12.61
C TYR A 10 -8.27 -0.34 13.22
N THR A 11 -8.64 -1.58 13.47
CA THR A 11 -9.79 -1.90 14.32
C THR A 11 -9.43 -1.58 15.77
N GLN A 12 -10.40 -1.66 16.66
CA GLN A 12 -10.13 -1.48 18.09
C GLN A 12 -9.05 -2.46 18.58
N GLU A 13 -9.13 -3.70 18.14
CA GLU A 13 -8.13 -4.72 18.48
C GLU A 13 -6.75 -4.37 17.92
N GLY A 14 -6.70 -3.89 16.68
CA GLY A 14 -5.44 -3.46 16.05
C GLY A 14 -4.81 -2.29 16.77
N LEU A 15 -5.61 -1.30 17.17
CA LEU A 15 -5.11 -0.14 17.93
C LEU A 15 -4.52 -0.55 19.28
N LYS A 16 -5.15 -1.49 19.97
CA LYS A 16 -4.62 -2.01 21.21
C LYS A 16 -3.27 -2.69 21.01
N GLY A 17 -3.13 -3.43 19.92
CA GLY A 17 -1.86 -4.07 19.56
C GLY A 17 -0.75 -3.07 19.30
N VAL A 18 -1.04 -2.03 18.54
CA VAL A 18 -0.07 -0.96 18.26
C VAL A 18 0.31 -0.23 19.54
N ALA A 19 -0.65 0.12 20.38
CA ALA A 19 -0.39 0.80 21.63
C ALA A 19 0.49 -0.04 22.56
N SER A 20 0.28 -1.34 22.58
CA SER A 20 1.03 -2.29 23.44
C SER A 20 2.46 -2.51 22.94
N ALA A 21 2.62 -2.80 21.64
CA ALA A 21 3.93 -3.15 21.06
C ALA A 21 4.74 -1.94 20.63
N GLY A 22 4.07 -0.85 20.28
CA GLY A 22 4.71 0.37 19.79
C GLY A 22 4.76 0.45 18.26
N GLY A 23 4.89 1.67 17.76
CA GLY A 23 4.90 1.94 16.32
C GLY A 23 6.11 1.37 15.61
N SER A 24 7.28 1.42 16.23
CA SER A 24 8.52 0.88 15.64
C SER A 24 8.45 -0.62 15.45
N ALA A 25 7.89 -1.34 16.43
CA ALA A 25 7.70 -2.79 16.32
C ALA A 25 6.75 -3.14 15.18
N ARG A 26 5.71 -2.34 15.00
CA ARG A 26 4.76 -2.53 13.89
C ARG A 26 5.43 -2.32 12.53
N ARG A 27 6.21 -1.24 12.40
CA ARG A 27 6.98 -0.99 11.19
C ARG A 27 7.93 -2.15 10.88
N ASP A 28 8.66 -2.62 11.88
CA ASP A 28 9.62 -3.71 11.70
C ASP A 28 8.94 -5.00 11.24
N ALA A 29 7.78 -5.31 11.80
CA ALA A 29 6.99 -6.47 11.41
C ALA A 29 6.54 -6.38 9.95
N ILE A 30 6.10 -5.20 9.52
CA ILE A 30 5.69 -4.97 8.12
C ILE A 30 6.90 -5.07 7.19
N GLU A 31 8.04 -4.49 7.57
CA GLU A 31 9.25 -4.57 6.75
C GLU A 31 9.69 -6.02 6.55
N SER A 32 9.63 -6.83 7.59
CA SER A 32 9.96 -8.27 7.50
C SER A 32 9.00 -9.00 6.56
N MET A 33 7.71 -8.74 6.68
CA MET A 33 6.69 -9.36 5.84
C MET A 33 6.90 -9.00 4.36
N ILE A 34 7.11 -7.74 4.06
CA ILE A 34 7.31 -7.27 2.70
C ILE A 34 8.61 -7.80 2.12
N SER A 35 9.68 -7.82 2.90
CA SER A 35 10.96 -8.38 2.48
C SER A 35 10.85 -9.85 2.09
N ALA A 36 10.10 -10.63 2.87
CA ALA A 36 9.86 -12.05 2.58
C ALA A 36 9.10 -12.27 1.28
N LEU A 37 8.33 -11.27 0.82
CA LEU A 37 7.59 -11.32 -0.45
C LEU A 37 8.40 -10.77 -1.63
N GLY A 38 9.65 -10.41 -1.41
CA GLY A 38 10.52 -9.87 -2.45
C GLY A 38 10.32 -8.38 -2.71
N GLY A 39 9.68 -7.67 -1.80
CA GLY A 39 9.45 -6.25 -1.91
C GLY A 39 10.26 -5.43 -0.91
N THR A 40 10.04 -4.13 -0.91
CA THR A 40 10.65 -3.20 0.04
C THR A 40 9.63 -2.19 0.52
N VAL A 41 9.79 -1.71 1.75
CA VAL A 41 9.00 -0.62 2.30
C VAL A 41 9.78 0.67 2.07
N GLU A 42 9.26 1.54 1.20
CA GLU A 42 9.86 2.84 0.92
C GLU A 42 9.52 3.85 2.02
N ALA A 43 8.29 3.81 2.51
CA ALA A 43 7.83 4.72 3.55
C ALA A 43 6.77 4.04 4.41
N PHE A 44 6.77 4.35 5.69
CA PHE A 44 5.78 3.87 6.65
C PHE A 44 5.53 4.97 7.67
N TYR A 45 4.27 5.45 7.74
CA TYR A 45 3.87 6.50 8.67
C TYR A 45 2.52 6.20 9.27
N PHE A 46 2.36 6.55 10.53
CA PHE A 46 1.05 6.67 11.14
C PHE A 46 0.47 8.04 10.78
N ALA A 47 -0.84 8.10 10.62
CA ALA A 47 -1.52 9.32 10.20
C ALA A 47 -2.65 9.67 11.16
N GLN A 48 -3.03 10.93 11.18
CA GLN A 48 -4.21 11.41 11.86
C GLN A 48 -5.20 11.91 10.80
N GLY A 49 -6.44 11.48 10.87
CA GLY A 49 -7.46 11.87 9.91
C GLY A 49 -8.23 10.65 9.39
N GLU A 50 -8.39 10.53 8.07
CA GLU A 50 -9.18 9.44 7.50
C GLU A 50 -8.50 8.08 7.66
N SER A 51 -7.19 8.02 7.46
CA SER A 51 -6.43 6.78 7.58
C SER A 51 -5.53 6.85 8.81
N ASP A 52 -5.31 5.69 9.44
CA ASP A 52 -4.44 5.58 10.61
C ASP A 52 -2.99 5.28 10.23
N VAL A 53 -2.78 4.65 9.08
CA VAL A 53 -1.46 4.26 8.62
C VAL A 53 -1.37 4.44 7.10
N VAL A 54 -0.21 4.87 6.64
CA VAL A 54 0.09 5.11 5.23
C VAL A 54 1.45 4.50 4.91
N LEU A 55 1.49 3.69 3.86
CA LEU A 55 2.73 3.03 3.42
C LEU A 55 2.94 3.21 1.92
N ILE A 56 4.20 3.29 1.53
CA ILE A 56 4.58 3.18 0.13
C ILE A 56 5.47 1.95 0.02
N LEU A 57 5.08 1.02 -0.83
CA LEU A 57 5.73 -0.28 -1.00
C LEU A 57 6.14 -0.47 -2.45
N ASP A 58 7.31 -1.08 -2.65
CA ASP A 58 7.70 -1.65 -3.93
C ASP A 58 7.38 -3.15 -3.88
N LEU A 59 6.60 -3.64 -4.83
CA LEU A 59 6.15 -5.03 -4.86
C LEU A 59 6.32 -5.62 -6.27
N PRO A 60 6.54 -6.95 -6.36
CA PRO A 60 6.79 -7.57 -7.66
C PRO A 60 5.63 -7.51 -8.63
N ASP A 61 4.40 -7.72 -8.16
CA ASP A 61 3.23 -7.80 -9.02
C ASP A 61 1.91 -7.60 -8.25
N ASN A 62 0.82 -7.50 -9.00
CA ASN A 62 -0.50 -7.29 -8.43
C ASN A 62 -1.02 -8.49 -7.64
N LYS A 63 -0.57 -9.68 -7.97
CA LYS A 63 -0.94 -10.89 -7.24
C LYS A 63 -0.40 -10.83 -5.81
N THR A 64 0.82 -10.34 -5.63
CA THR A 64 1.41 -10.12 -4.30
C THR A 64 0.62 -9.08 -3.52
N VAL A 65 0.18 -8.00 -4.17
CA VAL A 65 -0.69 -6.99 -3.56
C VAL A 65 -1.97 -7.62 -3.06
N ALA A 66 -2.61 -8.44 -3.87
CA ALA A 66 -3.85 -9.13 -3.49
C ALA A 66 -3.63 -10.08 -2.30
N ALA A 67 -2.50 -10.79 -2.30
CA ALA A 67 -2.16 -11.70 -1.19
C ALA A 67 -2.01 -10.94 0.13
N ILE A 68 -1.36 -9.78 0.11
CA ILE A 68 -1.21 -8.94 1.28
C ILE A 68 -2.59 -8.47 1.77
N SER A 69 -3.44 -8.02 0.86
CA SER A 69 -4.78 -7.55 1.20
C SER A 69 -5.63 -8.64 1.85
N LEU A 70 -5.59 -9.84 1.31
CA LEU A 70 -6.34 -10.98 1.87
C LEU A 70 -5.82 -11.36 3.26
N ALA A 71 -4.50 -11.42 3.43
CA ALA A 71 -3.90 -11.81 4.70
C ALA A 71 -4.15 -10.76 5.79
N THR A 72 -3.93 -9.50 5.49
CA THR A 72 -4.08 -8.43 6.47
C THR A 72 -5.53 -8.10 6.76
N GLY A 73 -6.37 -8.08 5.73
CA GLY A 73 -7.81 -7.84 5.90
C GLY A 73 -8.50 -8.95 6.64
N GLY A 74 -8.06 -10.20 6.45
CA GLY A 74 -8.63 -11.37 7.12
C GLY A 74 -8.20 -11.54 8.57
N ALA A 75 -7.15 -10.85 9.00
CA ALA A 75 -6.60 -11.00 10.36
C ALA A 75 -7.37 -10.21 11.44
N GLY A 76 -8.25 -9.30 11.05
CA GLY A 76 -9.11 -8.58 11.99
C GLY A 76 -8.51 -7.33 12.62
N ALA A 77 -7.24 -7.02 12.36
CA ALA A 77 -6.59 -5.85 12.95
C ALA A 77 -6.73 -4.59 12.09
N ILE A 78 -7.04 -4.75 10.81
CA ILE A 78 -7.04 -3.67 9.82
C ILE A 78 -8.37 -3.67 9.06
N THR A 79 -8.86 -2.48 8.76
CA THR A 79 -10.08 -2.25 7.98
C THR A 79 -9.90 -1.05 7.06
N ASN A 80 -10.85 -0.83 6.15
CA ASN A 80 -10.84 0.31 5.20
C ASN A 80 -9.55 0.40 4.40
N MET A 81 -9.06 -0.74 3.92
CA MET A 81 -7.85 -0.77 3.11
C MET A 81 -8.07 -0.11 1.77
N LYS A 82 -7.15 0.77 1.39
CA LYS A 82 -7.11 1.41 0.08
C LYS A 82 -5.74 1.18 -0.51
N THR A 83 -5.70 0.79 -1.77
CA THR A 83 -4.45 0.56 -2.49
C THR A 83 -4.47 1.38 -3.78
N ARG A 84 -3.42 2.14 -4.01
CA ARG A 84 -3.26 2.94 -5.23
C ARG A 84 -1.96 2.57 -5.90
N VAL A 85 -2.00 2.40 -7.22
CA VAL A 85 -0.79 2.23 -8.01
C VAL A 85 -0.16 3.60 -8.20
N LEU A 86 1.12 3.71 -7.89
CA LEU A 86 1.87 4.94 -8.06
C LEU A 86 2.78 4.82 -9.27
N LEU A 87 2.91 5.90 -10.01
CA LEU A 87 3.78 5.97 -11.18
C LEU A 87 4.89 6.99 -10.92
N THR A 88 6.10 6.66 -11.32
CA THR A 88 7.20 7.61 -11.26
C THR A 88 7.05 8.66 -12.36
N PRO A 89 7.69 9.84 -12.22
CA PRO A 89 7.73 10.81 -13.29
C PRO A 89 8.27 10.23 -14.61
N GLU A 90 9.25 9.35 -14.54
CA GLU A 90 9.83 8.68 -15.71
C GLU A 90 8.82 7.77 -16.41
N GLU A 91 8.00 7.08 -15.64
CA GLU A 91 6.92 6.25 -16.20
C GLU A 91 5.88 7.11 -16.91
N ILE A 92 5.59 8.29 -16.40
CA ILE A 92 4.68 9.24 -17.06
C ILE A 92 5.31 9.76 -18.36
N ASP A 93 6.63 10.01 -18.36
CA ASP A 93 7.33 10.41 -19.58
C ASP A 93 7.16 9.34 -20.66
N GLU A 94 7.28 8.07 -20.30
CA GLU A 94 7.09 6.96 -21.23
C GLU A 94 5.64 6.84 -21.69
N ALA A 95 4.69 6.96 -20.77
CA ALA A 95 3.27 6.90 -21.10
C ALA A 95 2.88 8.00 -22.09
N ALA A 96 3.45 9.20 -21.93
CA ALA A 96 3.19 10.33 -22.83
C ALA A 96 3.63 10.07 -24.25
N LYS A 97 4.56 9.15 -24.46
CA LYS A 97 5.03 8.77 -25.81
C LYS A 97 4.17 7.68 -26.46
N THR A 98 3.28 7.05 -25.69
CA THR A 98 2.41 6.00 -26.19
C THR A 98 1.26 6.63 -26.97
N ALA A 99 1.09 6.23 -28.21
CA ALA A 99 -0.03 6.72 -29.04
C ALA A 99 -1.33 6.06 -28.58
N VAL A 100 -2.34 6.89 -28.30
CA VAL A 100 -3.67 6.43 -27.92
C VAL A 100 -4.69 7.09 -28.86
N ASP A 101 -5.45 6.29 -29.59
CA ASP A 101 -6.51 6.78 -30.47
C ASP A 101 -7.78 6.96 -29.64
N TYR A 102 -7.85 8.11 -28.96
CA TYR A 102 -8.98 8.42 -28.08
C TYR A 102 -10.02 9.25 -28.81
N ARG A 103 -11.28 8.82 -28.71
CA ARG A 103 -12.42 9.57 -29.20
C ARG A 103 -13.26 10.04 -28.02
N PRO A 104 -13.33 11.34 -27.76
CA PRO A 104 -14.19 11.86 -26.70
C PRO A 104 -15.66 11.52 -26.94
N PRO A 105 -16.47 11.39 -25.90
CA PRO A 105 -17.90 11.15 -26.05
C PRO A 105 -18.55 12.22 -26.96
N GLY A 106 -19.38 11.79 -27.90
CA GLY A 106 -20.04 12.69 -28.83
C GLY A 106 -19.23 13.04 -30.08
N SER A 107 -18.08 12.45 -30.27
CA SER A 107 -17.25 12.67 -31.46
C SER A 107 -17.41 11.58 -32.48
#